data_fd735cdb87addc901e6b30dc81a33ae1
#
_entry.id   fd735cdb87addc901e6b30dc81a33ae1
#
_cell.length_a   1.000
_cell.length_b   1.000
_cell.length_c   1.000
_cell.angle_alpha   90.00
_cell.angle_beta   90.00
_cell.angle_gamma   90.00
#
_symmetry.space_group_name_H-M   'P 1'
#
loop_
_entity.id
_entity.type
_entity.pdbx_description
1 polymer ?
#
loop_
_entity_poly.entity_id
_entity_poly.type
_entity_poly.pdbx_seq_one_letter_code
_entity_poly.pdbx_strand_id
1 'polypeptide(L)'
;MSAPASTVQGWARTRERGAFFLMWMMLIGLRLLARPVMLPIVHLTALYFFLFGRRERNASLDYLRRIAVVLPESGLRPTWRVAYRHFRAFGTAILDKLDTWAGRLKLNDVVFEEQGEMRKRAIGPRGVMVMGSHLGNLEVLRALGTLGNRVKLNVLVHTEHADYFNRILKLAGATDVELVHVTRLDPTTAFALRERLDRGEWVVITGDRVPVHGGRTVDVHFLGGTAELPIGPYVMAALLECPVHLLFCLRQGKRNHVYFEPFVERITWQRSKRDAVIAGHAQRYANRLEHYLRLAPLQWFNFYPFWRS
;
A
#
# COMPACT_ATOMS: atom_id res chain seq x y z
N MET A 1 38.39 -3.42 -5.80
CA MET A 1 37.48 -4.53 -6.18
C MET A 1 36.07 -4.06 -5.87
N SER A 2 35.35 -3.63 -6.91
CA SER A 2 33.99 -3.04 -6.80
C SER A 2 32.99 -4.18 -6.70
N ALA A 3 32.13 -4.16 -5.67
CA ALA A 3 31.03 -5.08 -5.49
C ALA A 3 29.98 -4.92 -6.62
N PRO A 4 29.34 -5.99 -7.09
CA PRO A 4 28.35 -5.89 -8.16
C PRO A 4 27.08 -5.20 -7.69
N ALA A 5 26.63 -4.23 -8.49
CA ALA A 5 25.40 -3.49 -8.28
C ALA A 5 24.19 -4.45 -8.23
N SER A 6 23.36 -4.25 -7.20
CA SER A 6 22.20 -5.04 -6.86
C SER A 6 21.20 -5.22 -8.01
N THR A 7 20.71 -6.43 -8.17
CA THR A 7 19.75 -6.94 -9.15
C THR A 7 18.31 -6.38 -9.02
N VAL A 8 18.09 -5.29 -8.27
CA VAL A 8 16.78 -4.68 -8.01
C VAL A 8 16.22 -3.84 -9.21
N GLN A 9 17.03 -3.57 -10.22
CA GLN A 9 16.66 -2.66 -11.33
C GLN A 9 15.70 -3.21 -12.39
N GLY A 10 15.17 -4.41 -12.27
CA GLY A 10 14.49 -5.08 -13.39
C GLY A 10 12.97 -4.90 -13.52
N TRP A 11 12.22 -4.53 -12.47
CA TRP A 11 10.75 -4.54 -12.54
C TRP A 11 10.13 -3.24 -13.08
N ALA A 12 10.83 -2.11 -12.98
CA ALA A 12 10.31 -0.80 -13.38
C ALA A 12 10.46 -0.48 -14.87
N ARG A 13 11.30 -1.20 -15.61
CA ARG A 13 11.48 -0.98 -17.06
C ARG A 13 10.46 -1.69 -17.94
N THR A 14 9.60 -2.53 -17.41
CA THR A 14 8.57 -3.21 -18.20
C THR A 14 7.37 -2.28 -18.43
N ARG A 15 7.44 -1.51 -19.53
CA ARG A 15 6.32 -0.89 -20.27
C ARG A 15 5.11 -0.43 -19.44
N GLU A 16 5.25 0.66 -18.71
CA GLU A 16 4.15 1.36 -18.02
C GLU A 16 3.03 1.84 -18.98
N ARG A 17 3.34 2.04 -20.27
CA ARG A 17 2.35 2.47 -21.27
C ARG A 17 1.23 1.46 -21.51
N GLY A 18 1.52 0.16 -21.46
CA GLY A 18 0.51 -0.89 -21.63
C GLY A 18 -0.40 -1.04 -20.40
N ALA A 19 0.17 -0.91 -19.20
CA ALA A 19 -0.59 -0.98 -17.95
C ALA A 19 -1.57 0.18 -17.82
N PHE A 20 -1.17 1.37 -18.28
CA PHE A 20 -2.01 2.58 -18.28
C PHE A 20 -3.22 2.47 -19.21
N PHE A 21 -3.01 2.06 -20.47
CA PHE A 21 -4.08 1.84 -21.45
C PHE A 21 -5.07 0.78 -20.95
N LEU A 22 -4.56 -0.30 -20.38
CA LEU A 22 -5.38 -1.35 -19.78
C LEU A 22 -6.20 -0.83 -18.60
N MET A 23 -5.62 -0.01 -17.74
CA MET A 23 -6.31 0.61 -16.60
C MET A 23 -7.38 1.60 -17.06
N TRP A 24 -7.10 2.40 -18.10
CA TRP A 24 -8.08 3.32 -18.70
C TRP A 24 -9.23 2.56 -19.37
N MET A 25 -8.94 1.51 -20.13
CA MET A 25 -9.96 0.61 -20.67
C MET A 25 -10.77 -0.09 -19.58
N MET A 26 -10.14 -0.50 -18.50
CA MET A 26 -10.85 -1.05 -17.33
C MET A 26 -11.77 -0.03 -16.67
N LEU A 27 -11.35 1.23 -16.54
CA LEU A 27 -12.20 2.32 -16.01
C LEU A 27 -13.41 2.58 -16.91
N ILE A 28 -13.22 2.62 -18.24
CA ILE A 28 -14.33 2.75 -19.19
C ILE A 28 -15.22 1.50 -19.13
N GLY A 29 -14.61 0.32 -19.14
CA GLY A 29 -15.34 -0.94 -19.01
C GLY A 29 -16.20 -1.01 -17.74
N LEU A 30 -15.67 -0.54 -16.61
CA LEU A 30 -16.42 -0.48 -15.35
C LEU A 30 -17.56 0.53 -15.38
N ARG A 31 -17.45 1.64 -16.12
CA ARG A 31 -18.55 2.58 -16.29
C ARG A 31 -19.68 1.99 -17.15
N LEU A 32 -19.33 1.15 -18.12
CA LEU A 32 -20.25 0.59 -19.11
C LEU A 32 -20.74 -0.83 -18.76
N LEU A 33 -19.92 -1.62 -18.07
CA LEU A 33 -20.17 -3.02 -17.80
C LEU A 33 -20.39 -3.26 -16.30
N ALA A 34 -21.35 -4.14 -15.99
CA ALA A 34 -21.58 -4.57 -14.62
C ALA A 34 -20.39 -5.45 -14.11
N ARG A 35 -20.13 -5.40 -12.79
CA ARG A 35 -19.07 -6.18 -12.13
C ARG A 35 -19.03 -7.67 -12.52
N PRO A 36 -20.17 -8.39 -12.65
CA PRO A 36 -20.16 -9.78 -13.09
C PRO A 36 -19.53 -10.03 -14.46
N VAL A 37 -19.60 -9.06 -15.36
CA VAL A 37 -18.98 -9.13 -16.70
C VAL A 37 -17.47 -8.84 -16.63
N MET A 38 -17.04 -7.97 -15.73
CA MET A 38 -15.63 -7.62 -15.56
C MET A 38 -14.82 -8.71 -14.84
N LEU A 39 -15.42 -9.44 -13.91
CA LEU A 39 -14.74 -10.49 -13.15
C LEU A 39 -14.09 -11.59 -14.03
N PRO A 40 -14.78 -12.19 -15.01
CA PRO A 40 -14.15 -13.14 -15.93
C PRO A 40 -12.96 -12.55 -16.69
N ILE A 41 -13.06 -11.31 -17.16
CA ILE A 41 -11.97 -10.63 -17.89
C ILE A 41 -10.75 -10.49 -16.99
N VAL A 42 -10.95 -10.04 -15.75
CA VAL A 42 -9.86 -9.91 -14.77
C VAL A 42 -9.25 -11.27 -14.42
N HIS A 43 -10.05 -12.31 -14.30
CA HIS A 43 -9.54 -13.65 -14.04
C HIS A 43 -8.76 -14.22 -15.22
N LEU A 44 -9.19 -13.98 -16.46
CA LEU A 44 -8.42 -14.35 -17.67
C LEU A 44 -7.11 -13.55 -17.74
N THR A 45 -7.14 -12.27 -17.43
CA THR A 45 -5.92 -11.44 -17.36
C THR A 45 -4.97 -11.96 -16.27
N ALA A 46 -5.48 -12.29 -15.08
CA ALA A 46 -4.69 -12.89 -14.01
C ALA A 46 -4.10 -14.25 -14.43
N LEU A 47 -4.85 -15.06 -15.16
CA LEU A 47 -4.38 -16.33 -15.70
C LEU A 47 -3.25 -16.12 -16.73
N TYR A 48 -3.39 -15.15 -17.62
CA TYR A 48 -2.35 -14.79 -18.58
C TYR A 48 -1.04 -14.42 -17.86
N PHE A 49 -1.09 -13.48 -16.90
CA PHE A 49 0.11 -13.10 -16.13
C PHE A 49 0.66 -14.25 -15.27
N PHE A 50 -0.18 -15.12 -14.75
CA PHE A 50 0.25 -16.30 -14.01
C PHE A 50 0.99 -17.30 -14.90
N LEU A 51 0.53 -17.53 -16.12
CA LEU A 51 1.16 -18.48 -17.04
C LEU A 51 2.48 -17.94 -17.61
N PHE A 52 2.51 -16.68 -18.02
CA PHE A 52 3.64 -16.06 -18.72
C PHE A 52 4.58 -15.28 -17.79
N GLY A 53 4.12 -14.81 -16.62
CA GLY A 53 4.90 -14.08 -15.61
C GLY A 53 5.71 -15.03 -14.71
N ARG A 54 6.76 -15.65 -15.24
CA ARG A 54 7.59 -16.62 -14.49
C ARG A 54 8.22 -16.02 -13.23
N ARG A 55 8.69 -14.76 -13.31
CA ARG A 55 9.34 -14.05 -12.22
C ARG A 55 8.34 -13.77 -11.10
N GLU A 56 7.20 -13.24 -11.44
CA GLU A 56 6.10 -12.88 -10.54
C GLU A 56 5.52 -14.12 -9.86
N ARG A 57 5.37 -15.22 -10.63
CA ARG A 57 4.92 -16.51 -10.10
C ARG A 57 5.92 -17.09 -9.10
N ASN A 58 7.22 -17.03 -9.41
CA ASN A 58 8.25 -17.51 -8.48
C ASN A 58 8.27 -16.69 -7.19
N ALA A 59 8.14 -15.37 -7.27
CA ALA A 59 8.02 -14.50 -6.10
C ALA A 59 6.79 -14.84 -5.25
N SER A 60 5.64 -15.08 -5.90
CA SER A 60 4.43 -15.52 -5.20
C SER A 60 4.62 -16.87 -4.52
N LEU A 61 5.28 -17.83 -5.17
CA LEU A 61 5.56 -19.14 -4.57
C LEU A 61 6.56 -19.04 -3.40
N ASP A 62 7.57 -18.18 -3.49
CA ASP A 62 8.51 -17.93 -2.38
C ASP A 62 7.78 -17.33 -1.18
N TYR A 63 6.96 -16.32 -1.40
CA TYR A 63 6.09 -15.75 -0.38
C TYR A 63 5.21 -16.83 0.28
N LEU A 64 4.55 -17.67 -0.51
CA LEU A 64 3.67 -18.73 0.00
C LEU A 64 4.43 -19.82 0.79
N ARG A 65 5.70 -20.11 0.44
CA ARG A 65 6.55 -21.02 1.24
C ARG A 65 6.79 -20.44 2.62
N ARG A 66 7.08 -19.15 2.72
CA ARG A 66 7.30 -18.45 4.00
C ARG A 66 6.02 -18.40 4.82
N ILE A 67 4.89 -18.09 4.20
CA ILE A 67 3.57 -18.15 4.86
C ILE A 67 3.30 -19.55 5.43
N ALA A 68 3.56 -20.62 4.67
CA ALA A 68 3.33 -21.98 5.13
C ALA A 68 4.17 -22.36 6.36
N VAL A 69 5.37 -21.78 6.49
CA VAL A 69 6.29 -22.01 7.63
C VAL A 69 5.91 -21.14 8.84
N VAL A 70 5.69 -19.83 8.62
CA VAL A 70 5.50 -18.85 9.71
C VAL A 70 4.05 -18.80 10.19
N LEU A 71 3.09 -19.10 9.30
CA LEU A 71 1.65 -19.08 9.57
C LEU A 71 1.02 -20.43 9.20
N PRO A 72 1.40 -21.54 9.83
CA PRO A 72 0.88 -22.88 9.49
C PRO A 72 -0.63 -22.97 9.67
N GLU A 73 -1.20 -22.17 10.59
CA GLU A 73 -2.64 -22.08 10.84
C GLU A 73 -3.43 -21.55 9.63
N SER A 74 -2.78 -20.86 8.69
CA SER A 74 -3.41 -20.39 7.44
C SER A 74 -3.84 -21.54 6.52
N GLY A 75 -3.30 -22.74 6.71
CA GLY A 75 -3.54 -23.92 5.86
C GLY A 75 -3.08 -23.76 4.42
N LEU A 76 -2.39 -22.66 4.09
CA LEU A 76 -1.91 -22.39 2.74
C LEU A 76 -0.68 -23.23 2.42
N ARG A 77 -0.70 -23.91 1.28
CA ARG A 77 0.43 -24.65 0.75
C ARG A 77 0.99 -23.95 -0.47
N PRO A 78 2.33 -23.90 -0.70
CA PRO A 78 2.96 -23.22 -1.83
C PRO A 78 2.77 -24.01 -3.14
N THR A 79 1.55 -24.17 -3.58
CA THR A 79 1.16 -24.87 -4.81
C THR A 79 0.83 -23.86 -5.92
N TRP A 80 0.90 -24.32 -7.17
CA TRP A 80 0.48 -23.50 -8.32
C TRP A 80 -0.97 -23.04 -8.23
N ARG A 81 -1.83 -23.87 -7.67
CA ARG A 81 -3.25 -23.54 -7.44
C ARG A 81 -3.40 -22.37 -6.45
N VAL A 82 -2.64 -22.36 -5.35
CA VAL A 82 -2.66 -21.28 -4.35
C VAL A 82 -2.00 -20.03 -4.91
N ALA A 83 -0.88 -20.16 -5.64
CA ALA A 83 -0.26 -19.05 -6.32
C ALA A 83 -1.20 -18.40 -7.34
N TYR A 84 -1.95 -19.17 -8.12
CA TYR A 84 -2.98 -18.61 -9.02
C TYR A 84 -4.10 -17.89 -8.25
N ARG A 85 -4.52 -18.42 -7.08
CA ARG A 85 -5.48 -17.71 -6.21
C ARG A 85 -4.94 -16.37 -5.74
N HIS A 86 -3.62 -16.26 -5.47
CA HIS A 86 -2.96 -15.00 -5.12
C HIS A 86 -3.02 -13.99 -6.28
N PHE A 87 -2.74 -14.42 -7.52
CA PHE A 87 -2.91 -13.57 -8.71
C PHE A 87 -4.36 -13.12 -8.93
N ARG A 88 -5.31 -14.03 -8.73
CA ARG A 88 -6.75 -13.69 -8.80
C ARG A 88 -7.15 -12.67 -7.73
N ALA A 89 -6.64 -12.82 -6.50
CA ALA A 89 -6.90 -11.87 -5.42
C ALA A 89 -6.39 -10.47 -5.79
N PHE A 90 -5.20 -10.37 -6.40
CA PHE A 90 -4.67 -9.11 -6.92
C PHE A 90 -5.58 -8.49 -7.98
N GLY A 91 -5.97 -9.27 -8.99
CA GLY A 91 -6.88 -8.81 -10.04
C GLY A 91 -8.21 -8.30 -9.47
N THR A 92 -8.78 -9.02 -8.50
CA THR A 92 -10.01 -8.61 -7.81
C THR A 92 -9.80 -7.32 -7.00
N ALA A 93 -8.65 -7.17 -6.32
CA ALA A 93 -8.33 -5.94 -5.58
C ALA A 93 -8.20 -4.72 -6.51
N ILE A 94 -7.72 -4.90 -7.75
CA ILE A 94 -7.72 -3.83 -8.76
C ILE A 94 -9.16 -3.42 -9.11
N LEU A 95 -10.09 -4.37 -9.29
CA LEU A 95 -11.50 -4.04 -9.51
C LEU A 95 -12.10 -3.31 -8.30
N ASP A 96 -11.79 -3.75 -7.08
CA ASP A 96 -12.27 -3.09 -5.87
C ASP A 96 -11.75 -1.65 -5.75
N LYS A 97 -10.49 -1.39 -6.17
CA LYS A 97 -9.94 -0.03 -6.26
C LYS A 97 -10.72 0.83 -7.26
N LEU A 98 -10.98 0.29 -8.43
CA LEU A 98 -11.71 1.00 -9.49
C LEU A 98 -13.18 1.25 -9.09
N ASP A 99 -13.83 0.31 -8.41
CA ASP A 99 -15.17 0.50 -7.85
C ASP A 99 -15.19 1.62 -6.78
N THR A 100 -14.13 1.70 -5.96
CA THR A 100 -13.95 2.78 -4.99
C THR A 100 -13.80 4.14 -5.69
N TRP A 101 -12.97 4.21 -6.74
CA TRP A 101 -12.78 5.43 -7.53
C TRP A 101 -14.04 5.85 -8.29
N ALA A 102 -14.86 4.90 -8.73
CA ALA A 102 -16.13 5.16 -9.37
C ALA A 102 -17.26 5.55 -8.38
N GLY A 103 -16.96 5.64 -7.07
CA GLY A 103 -17.95 5.97 -6.05
C GLY A 103 -18.98 4.86 -5.78
N ARG A 104 -18.69 3.62 -6.21
CA ARG A 104 -19.60 2.47 -6.04
C ARG A 104 -19.45 1.79 -4.68
N LEU A 105 -18.38 2.05 -3.96
CA LEU A 105 -18.17 1.56 -2.61
C LEU A 105 -19.17 2.24 -1.67
N LYS A 106 -20.05 1.47 -1.06
CA LYS A 106 -21.01 1.97 -0.07
C LYS A 106 -20.41 1.86 1.33
N LEU A 107 -20.82 2.74 2.23
CA LEU A 107 -20.39 2.66 3.65
C LEU A 107 -20.75 1.32 4.29
N ASN A 108 -21.87 0.71 3.91
CA ASN A 108 -22.28 -0.60 4.40
C ASN A 108 -21.31 -1.75 3.98
N ASP A 109 -20.48 -1.49 2.97
CA ASP A 109 -19.45 -2.43 2.49
C ASP A 109 -18.13 -2.30 3.27
N VAL A 110 -18.06 -1.33 4.20
CA VAL A 110 -16.87 -1.03 5.00
C VAL A 110 -17.16 -1.21 6.47
N VAL A 111 -16.32 -1.95 7.15
CA VAL A 111 -16.33 -2.13 8.60
C VAL A 111 -15.08 -1.45 9.17
N PHE A 112 -15.27 -0.48 10.04
CA PHE A 112 -14.16 0.16 10.77
C PHE A 112 -14.02 -0.54 12.11
N GLU A 113 -12.90 -1.22 12.33
CA GLU A 113 -12.68 -2.03 13.53
C GLU A 113 -12.45 -1.15 14.78
N GLU A 114 -11.78 -0.02 14.61
CA GLU A 114 -11.54 0.95 15.69
C GLU A 114 -11.99 2.35 15.30
N GLN A 115 -13.33 2.53 15.17
CA GLN A 115 -13.91 3.83 14.75
C GLN A 115 -13.55 4.98 15.68
N GLY A 116 -13.38 4.73 16.98
CA GLY A 116 -13.14 5.76 17.99
C GLY A 116 -11.88 6.54 17.72
N GLU A 117 -10.74 5.86 17.53
CA GLU A 117 -9.45 6.52 17.28
C GLU A 117 -9.44 7.24 15.92
N MET A 118 -9.95 6.58 14.88
CA MET A 118 -10.02 7.18 13.55
C MET A 118 -10.88 8.44 13.56
N ARG A 119 -12.06 8.41 14.17
CA ARG A 119 -12.95 9.56 14.29
C ARG A 119 -12.32 10.68 15.08
N LYS A 120 -11.68 10.37 16.23
CA LYS A 120 -10.95 11.34 17.06
C LYS A 120 -9.89 12.08 16.25
N ARG A 121 -9.11 11.37 15.43
CA ARG A 121 -8.08 11.97 14.58
C ARG A 121 -8.66 12.74 13.40
N ALA A 122 -9.77 12.30 12.81
CA ALA A 122 -10.43 12.99 11.71
C ALA A 122 -11.05 14.34 12.09
N ILE A 123 -11.49 14.51 13.36
CA ILE A 123 -12.04 15.78 13.86
C ILE A 123 -11.00 16.60 14.64
N GLY A 124 -9.79 16.09 14.81
CA GLY A 124 -8.70 16.77 15.52
C GLY A 124 -8.26 18.04 14.79
N PRO A 125 -7.68 19.01 15.51
CA PRO A 125 -7.24 20.29 14.93
C PRO A 125 -6.04 20.13 13.99
N ARG A 126 -5.30 19.04 14.11
CA ARG A 126 -4.12 18.73 13.30
C ARG A 126 -4.22 17.34 12.71
N GLY A 127 -3.80 17.19 11.45
CA GLY A 127 -3.77 15.91 10.75
C GLY A 127 -2.71 14.94 11.27
N VAL A 128 -2.72 13.76 10.72
CA VAL A 128 -1.80 12.66 11.08
C VAL A 128 -1.11 12.11 9.84
N MET A 129 0.03 11.46 10.05
CA MET A 129 0.63 10.63 9.01
C MET A 129 0.08 9.21 9.12
N VAL A 130 -0.38 8.68 8.00
CA VAL A 130 -0.87 7.31 7.86
C VAL A 130 0.14 6.49 7.09
N MET A 131 0.65 5.44 7.70
CA MET A 131 1.53 4.49 7.03
C MET A 131 0.75 3.23 6.68
N GLY A 132 0.57 3.02 5.39
CA GLY A 132 -0.09 1.83 4.85
C GLY A 132 0.89 0.83 4.24
N SER A 133 0.34 -0.16 3.54
CA SER A 133 1.09 -1.20 2.83
C SER A 133 0.37 -1.62 1.55
N HIS A 134 1.00 -2.48 0.76
CA HIS A 134 0.35 -3.14 -0.38
C HIS A 134 -0.44 -4.39 0.04
N LEU A 135 -0.75 -4.51 1.32
CA LEU A 135 -1.68 -5.51 1.87
C LEU A 135 -3.11 -4.96 1.81
N GLY A 136 -3.95 -5.60 1.00
CA GLY A 136 -5.34 -5.21 0.81
C GLY A 136 -5.55 -3.98 -0.08
N ASN A 137 -6.51 -3.13 0.27
CA ASN A 137 -6.94 -2.00 -0.55
C ASN A 137 -6.96 -0.68 0.24
N LEU A 138 -5.88 0.10 0.17
CA LEU A 138 -5.78 1.42 0.82
C LEU A 138 -6.76 2.46 0.27
N GLU A 139 -7.28 2.27 -0.96
CA GLU A 139 -8.20 3.23 -1.58
C GLU A 139 -9.53 3.36 -0.80
N VAL A 140 -9.84 2.38 0.05
CA VAL A 140 -11.01 2.43 0.95
C VAL A 140 -10.92 3.59 1.95
N LEU A 141 -9.71 4.14 2.22
CA LEU A 141 -9.54 5.39 2.97
C LEU A 141 -10.40 6.55 2.43
N ARG A 142 -10.71 6.53 1.14
CA ARG A 142 -11.60 7.53 0.53
C ARG A 142 -13.02 7.48 1.12
N ALA A 143 -13.44 6.32 1.62
CA ALA A 143 -14.71 6.21 2.34
C ALA A 143 -14.71 7.02 3.65
N LEU A 144 -13.54 7.46 4.15
CA LEU A 144 -13.44 8.37 5.29
C LEU A 144 -14.09 9.75 5.02
N GLY A 145 -14.04 10.22 3.77
CA GLY A 145 -14.71 11.47 3.38
C GLY A 145 -16.22 11.46 3.62
N THR A 146 -16.81 10.26 3.77
CA THR A 146 -18.24 10.08 4.02
C THR A 146 -18.60 9.97 5.51
N LEU A 147 -17.59 9.89 6.42
CA LEU A 147 -17.79 9.79 7.87
C LEU A 147 -18.11 11.15 8.55
N GLY A 148 -18.52 12.14 7.79
CA GLY A 148 -19.03 13.42 8.31
C GLY A 148 -18.00 14.56 8.35
N ASN A 149 -16.72 14.30 8.34
CA ASN A 149 -15.67 15.31 8.11
C ASN A 149 -14.84 14.87 6.92
N ARG A 150 -14.86 15.67 5.84
CA ARG A 150 -14.06 15.42 4.63
C ARG A 150 -12.57 15.64 4.95
N VAL A 151 -11.89 14.56 5.36
CA VAL A 151 -10.46 14.59 5.54
C VAL A 151 -9.78 14.56 4.19
N LYS A 152 -9.01 15.59 3.87
CA LYS A 152 -8.21 15.62 2.66
C LYS A 152 -6.97 14.73 2.83
N LEU A 153 -6.75 13.83 1.86
CA LEU A 153 -5.67 12.85 1.88
C LEU A 153 -4.57 13.24 0.89
N ASN A 154 -3.37 13.42 1.37
CA ASN A 154 -2.16 13.68 0.57
C ASN A 154 -1.36 12.38 0.47
N VAL A 155 -1.53 11.65 -0.63
CA VAL A 155 -0.88 10.35 -0.82
C VAL A 155 0.48 10.54 -1.49
N LEU A 156 1.54 10.20 -0.77
CA LEU A 156 2.91 10.31 -1.27
C LEU A 156 3.21 9.17 -2.24
N VAL A 157 3.60 9.51 -3.46
CA VAL A 157 3.91 8.55 -4.52
C VAL A 157 5.26 8.86 -5.17
N HIS A 158 5.98 7.81 -5.59
CA HIS A 158 7.26 7.92 -6.29
C HIS A 158 7.10 7.81 -7.83
N THR A 159 5.96 8.22 -8.38
CA THR A 159 5.70 8.15 -9.82
C THR A 159 5.69 9.55 -10.43
N GLU A 160 6.38 9.70 -11.56
CA GLU A 160 6.36 10.93 -12.36
C GLU A 160 4.98 11.24 -12.96
N HIS A 161 4.06 10.28 -12.91
CA HIS A 161 2.71 10.41 -13.46
C HIS A 161 1.66 10.85 -12.43
N ALA A 162 2.08 11.35 -11.25
CA ALA A 162 1.15 11.79 -10.20
C ALA A 162 0.11 12.82 -10.71
N ASP A 163 0.53 13.79 -11.52
CA ASP A 163 -0.36 14.81 -12.09
C ASP A 163 -1.42 14.21 -13.02
N TYR A 164 -1.04 13.19 -13.78
CA TYR A 164 -1.96 12.51 -14.66
C TYR A 164 -2.98 11.68 -13.86
N PHE A 165 -2.53 10.96 -12.84
CA PHE A 165 -3.43 10.25 -11.92
C PHE A 165 -4.35 11.21 -11.17
N ASN A 166 -3.86 12.39 -10.76
CA ASN A 166 -4.69 13.42 -10.13
C ASN A 166 -5.81 13.89 -11.06
N ARG A 167 -5.55 14.03 -12.37
CA ARG A 167 -6.60 14.35 -13.36
C ARG A 167 -7.66 13.26 -13.43
N ILE A 168 -7.24 11.99 -13.45
CA ILE A 168 -8.17 10.85 -13.46
C ILE A 168 -8.99 10.80 -12.17
N LEU A 169 -8.36 11.01 -11.01
CA LEU A 169 -9.05 11.06 -9.73
C LEU A 169 -10.11 12.15 -9.70
N LYS A 170 -9.78 13.35 -10.19
CA LYS A 170 -10.75 14.47 -10.32
C LYS A 170 -11.90 14.12 -11.24
N LEU A 171 -11.64 13.53 -12.42
CA LEU A 171 -12.67 13.09 -13.35
C LEU A 171 -13.55 11.97 -12.75
N ALA A 172 -13.02 11.16 -11.85
CA ALA A 172 -13.76 10.15 -11.11
C ALA A 172 -14.52 10.71 -9.89
N GLY A 173 -14.47 12.05 -9.65
CA GLY A 173 -15.12 12.69 -8.51
C GLY A 173 -14.36 12.58 -7.18
N ALA A 174 -13.09 12.20 -7.23
CA ALA A 174 -12.21 12.05 -6.07
C ALA A 174 -11.53 13.39 -5.72
N THR A 175 -12.27 14.33 -5.15
CA THR A 175 -11.76 15.65 -4.80
C THR A 175 -10.97 15.68 -3.49
N ASP A 176 -11.15 14.68 -2.63
CA ASP A 176 -10.56 14.63 -1.29
C ASP A 176 -9.22 13.87 -1.25
N VAL A 177 -8.69 13.43 -2.40
CA VAL A 177 -7.40 12.75 -2.53
C VAL A 177 -6.51 13.49 -3.51
N GLU A 178 -5.30 13.83 -3.06
CA GLU A 178 -4.24 14.40 -3.89
C GLU A 178 -3.01 13.50 -3.86
N LEU A 179 -2.53 13.09 -5.03
CA LEU A 179 -1.25 12.40 -5.14
C LEU A 179 -0.13 13.44 -5.17
N VAL A 180 0.76 13.36 -4.21
CA VAL A 180 1.92 14.23 -4.09
C VAL A 180 3.15 13.46 -4.56
N HIS A 181 3.75 13.92 -5.65
CA HIS A 181 4.97 13.30 -6.16
C HIS A 181 6.16 13.66 -5.26
N VAL A 182 6.85 12.64 -4.75
CA VAL A 182 8.03 12.79 -3.90
C VAL A 182 9.21 12.09 -4.54
N THR A 183 10.02 12.83 -5.27
CA THR A 183 11.28 12.33 -5.87
C THR A 183 12.38 12.22 -4.84
N ARG A 184 12.46 13.17 -3.92
CA ARG A 184 13.41 13.21 -2.80
C ARG A 184 12.71 13.78 -1.56
N LEU A 185 13.12 13.32 -0.40
CA LEU A 185 12.72 13.91 0.87
C LEU A 185 13.53 15.18 1.08
N ASP A 186 13.06 16.29 0.53
CA ASP A 186 13.67 17.60 0.71
C ASP A 186 12.92 18.43 1.77
N PRO A 187 13.59 19.42 2.38
CA PRO A 187 12.98 20.26 3.42
C PRO A 187 11.76 21.04 2.93
N THR A 188 11.73 21.46 1.68
CA THR A 188 10.62 22.24 1.09
C THR A 188 9.34 21.40 1.02
N THR A 189 9.47 20.16 0.54
CA THR A 189 8.35 19.19 0.52
C THR A 189 7.86 18.89 1.94
N ALA A 190 8.78 18.69 2.91
CA ALA A 190 8.42 18.46 4.30
C ALA A 190 7.67 19.65 4.90
N PHE A 191 8.10 20.88 4.62
CA PHE A 191 7.44 22.10 5.08
C PHE A 191 6.01 22.21 4.51
N ALA A 192 5.83 22.04 3.21
CA ALA A 192 4.52 22.09 2.56
C ALA A 192 3.56 21.02 3.11
N LEU A 193 4.06 19.81 3.39
CA LEU A 193 3.27 18.74 4.01
C LEU A 193 2.92 19.06 5.47
N ARG A 194 3.82 19.71 6.21
CA ARG A 194 3.54 20.15 7.59
C ARG A 194 2.42 21.19 7.64
N GLU A 195 2.41 22.18 6.74
CA GLU A 195 1.31 23.13 6.61
C GLU A 195 -0.03 22.44 6.30
N ARG A 196 -0.02 21.37 5.48
CA ARG A 196 -1.21 20.56 5.21
C ARG A 196 -1.71 19.84 6.46
N LEU A 197 -0.80 19.24 7.25
CA LEU A 197 -1.15 18.64 8.54
C LEU A 197 -1.73 19.67 9.52
N ASP A 198 -1.18 20.87 9.57
CA ASP A 198 -1.66 21.95 10.45
C ASP A 198 -3.06 22.44 10.06
N ARG A 199 -3.50 22.19 8.80
CA ARG A 199 -4.89 22.39 8.34
C ARG A 199 -5.80 21.19 8.57
N GLY A 200 -5.35 20.13 9.27
CA GLY A 200 -6.13 18.92 9.53
C GLY A 200 -6.10 17.90 8.37
N GLU A 201 -5.32 18.14 7.30
CA GLU A 201 -5.17 17.16 6.19
C GLU A 201 -4.29 16.00 6.62
N TRP A 202 -4.50 14.82 6.06
CA TRP A 202 -3.67 13.65 6.37
C TRP A 202 -2.63 13.39 5.29
N VAL A 203 -1.46 12.91 5.72
CA VAL A 203 -0.38 12.49 4.82
C VAL A 203 -0.33 10.96 4.82
N VAL A 204 -0.43 10.34 3.64
CA VAL A 204 -0.46 8.88 3.48
C VAL A 204 0.77 8.42 2.73
N ILE A 205 1.46 7.40 3.24
CA ILE A 205 2.63 6.78 2.60
C ILE A 205 2.57 5.26 2.78
N THR A 206 3.10 4.50 1.82
CA THR A 206 3.31 3.05 2.00
C THR A 206 4.70 2.77 2.55
N GLY A 207 4.79 1.84 3.53
CA GLY A 207 6.04 1.52 4.22
C GLY A 207 6.69 0.20 3.80
N ASP A 208 6.07 -0.56 2.91
CA ASP A 208 6.47 -1.94 2.59
C ASP A 208 7.19 -2.11 1.25
N ARG A 209 7.49 -1.04 0.51
CA ARG A 209 8.23 -1.12 -0.77
C ARG A 209 9.34 -0.10 -0.88
N VAL A 210 10.50 -0.58 -1.30
CA VAL A 210 11.63 0.28 -1.67
C VAL A 210 11.32 0.97 -3.00
N PRO A 211 11.53 2.29 -3.12
CA PRO A 211 11.33 3.01 -4.37
C PRO A 211 12.17 2.44 -5.52
N VAL A 212 11.63 2.49 -6.74
CA VAL A 212 12.25 1.94 -7.96
C VAL A 212 13.63 2.54 -8.26
N HIS A 213 13.77 3.84 -8.04
CA HIS A 213 15.03 4.56 -8.28
C HIS A 213 16.03 4.45 -7.13
N GLY A 214 15.83 3.47 -6.25
CA GLY A 214 16.64 3.26 -5.08
C GLY A 214 16.22 4.13 -3.90
N GLY A 215 16.90 3.95 -2.78
CA GLY A 215 16.66 4.66 -1.54
C GLY A 215 17.41 3.95 -0.43
N ARG A 216 17.64 4.66 0.68
CA ARG A 216 18.20 4.00 1.86
C ARG A 216 17.17 3.04 2.44
N THR A 217 17.64 1.85 2.79
CA THR A 217 16.85 0.77 3.37
C THR A 217 17.37 0.41 4.75
N VAL A 218 16.58 -0.33 5.47
CA VAL A 218 16.91 -0.94 6.75
C VAL A 218 16.47 -2.40 6.71
N ASP A 219 17.33 -3.26 7.24
CA ASP A 219 17.03 -4.69 7.35
C ASP A 219 16.04 -4.92 8.50
N VAL A 220 15.06 -5.78 8.23
CA VAL A 220 14.08 -6.25 9.19
C VAL A 220 13.93 -7.77 9.09
N HIS A 221 13.58 -8.39 10.19
CA HIS A 221 13.12 -9.78 10.17
C HIS A 221 11.63 -9.81 9.80
N PHE A 222 11.29 -10.51 8.71
CA PHE A 222 9.94 -10.55 8.19
C PHE A 222 9.65 -11.91 7.53
N LEU A 223 8.60 -12.59 7.97
CA LEU A 223 8.22 -13.94 7.52
C LEU A 223 9.40 -14.93 7.47
N GLY A 224 10.13 -15.01 8.58
CA GLY A 224 11.23 -15.96 8.74
C GLY A 224 12.50 -15.65 7.94
N GLY A 225 12.64 -14.46 7.39
CA GLY A 225 13.80 -14.05 6.63
C GLY A 225 14.15 -12.58 6.80
N THR A 226 15.33 -12.20 6.30
CA THR A 226 15.75 -10.79 6.26
C THR A 226 15.19 -10.12 5.02
N ALA A 227 14.48 -9.02 5.23
CA ALA A 227 13.91 -8.18 4.17
C ALA A 227 14.35 -6.73 4.34
N GLU A 228 14.30 -5.96 3.25
CA GLU A 228 14.63 -4.54 3.26
C GLU A 228 13.36 -3.69 3.24
N LEU A 229 13.24 -2.78 4.20
CA LEU A 229 12.21 -1.76 4.18
C LEU A 229 12.80 -0.37 3.94
N PRO A 230 12.05 0.55 3.28
CA PRO A 230 12.54 1.92 3.05
C PRO A 230 12.60 2.69 4.36
N ILE A 231 13.65 3.49 4.56
CA ILE A 231 13.73 4.41 5.70
C ILE A 231 12.88 5.67 5.51
N GLY A 232 12.47 5.97 4.27
CA GLY A 232 11.77 7.19 3.88
C GLY A 232 10.56 7.53 4.76
N PRO A 233 9.63 6.60 5.01
CA PRO A 233 8.47 6.85 5.86
C PRO A 233 8.83 7.33 7.28
N TYR A 234 9.85 6.76 7.90
CA TYR A 234 10.28 7.14 9.26
C TYR A 234 10.98 8.50 9.28
N VAL A 235 11.78 8.79 8.25
CA VAL A 235 12.41 10.12 8.09
C VAL A 235 11.34 11.19 7.85
N MET A 236 10.35 10.91 7.01
CA MET A 236 9.24 11.83 6.78
C MET A 236 8.45 12.07 8.06
N ALA A 237 8.10 11.03 8.81
CA ALA A 237 7.40 11.16 10.08
C ALA A 237 8.14 12.06 11.09
N ALA A 238 9.47 11.92 11.14
CA ALA A 238 10.30 12.77 12.01
C ALA A 238 10.33 14.24 11.55
N LEU A 239 10.40 14.49 10.23
CA LEU A 239 10.37 15.85 9.67
C LEU A 239 9.00 16.52 9.86
N LEU A 240 7.92 15.76 9.76
CA LEU A 240 6.55 16.25 9.92
C LEU A 240 6.17 16.47 11.40
N GLU A 241 6.90 15.87 12.32
CA GLU A 241 6.66 16.00 13.77
C GLU A 241 5.19 15.76 14.17
N CYS A 242 4.59 14.71 13.63
CA CYS A 242 3.18 14.39 13.78
C CYS A 242 2.98 12.95 14.28
N PRO A 243 1.79 12.63 14.83
CA PRO A 243 1.42 11.26 15.11
C PRO A 243 1.39 10.41 13.84
N VAL A 244 1.88 9.18 13.95
CA VAL A 244 1.84 8.17 12.90
C VAL A 244 0.86 7.08 13.28
N HIS A 245 -0.03 6.75 12.37
CA HIS A 245 -0.97 5.64 12.49
C HIS A 245 -0.71 4.62 11.39
N LEU A 246 -0.91 3.36 11.69
CA LEU A 246 -0.91 2.31 10.67
C LEU A 246 -2.33 2.13 10.15
N LEU A 247 -2.41 1.82 8.86
CA LEU A 247 -3.68 1.52 8.23
C LEU A 247 -3.57 0.28 7.35
N PHE A 248 -4.47 -0.67 7.61
CA PHE A 248 -4.67 -1.85 6.78
C PHE A 248 -6.15 -1.94 6.40
N CYS A 249 -6.41 -2.29 5.16
CA CYS A 249 -7.77 -2.49 4.68
C CYS A 249 -7.88 -3.85 3.99
N LEU A 250 -8.47 -4.80 4.68
CA LEU A 250 -8.54 -6.20 4.29
C LEU A 250 -9.96 -6.57 3.85
N ARG A 251 -10.07 -7.27 2.73
CA ARG A 251 -11.35 -7.84 2.35
C ARG A 251 -11.58 -9.16 3.09
N GLN A 252 -12.60 -9.18 3.94
CA GLN A 252 -13.04 -10.37 4.66
C GLN A 252 -14.48 -10.68 4.25
N GLY A 253 -14.66 -11.81 3.55
CA GLY A 253 -15.94 -12.13 2.95
C GLY A 253 -16.37 -11.10 1.89
N LYS A 254 -17.51 -10.44 2.12
CA LYS A 254 -18.06 -9.42 1.23
C LYS A 254 -17.72 -7.97 1.63
N ARG A 255 -17.11 -7.76 2.80
CA ARG A 255 -16.84 -6.43 3.36
C ARG A 255 -15.35 -6.11 3.39
N ASN A 256 -15.05 -4.83 3.40
CA ASN A 256 -13.71 -4.29 3.61
C ASN A 256 -13.57 -3.90 5.08
N HIS A 257 -12.64 -4.53 5.79
CA HIS A 257 -12.35 -4.26 7.20
C HIS A 257 -11.16 -3.30 7.28
N VAL A 258 -11.40 -2.14 7.85
CA VAL A 258 -10.40 -1.09 8.01
C VAL A 258 -9.89 -1.12 9.44
N TYR A 259 -8.59 -1.34 9.58
CA TYR A 259 -7.85 -1.32 10.83
C TYR A 259 -7.02 -0.04 10.85
N PHE A 260 -7.28 0.82 11.81
CA PHE A 260 -6.57 2.08 11.99
C PHE A 260 -6.03 2.14 13.41
N GLU A 261 -4.72 1.99 13.57
CA GLU A 261 -4.10 1.88 14.89
C GLU A 261 -3.01 2.92 15.13
N PRO A 262 -2.87 3.46 16.35
CA PRO A 262 -1.75 4.31 16.71
C PRO A 262 -0.44 3.53 16.62
N PHE A 263 0.57 4.13 15.97
CA PHE A 263 1.89 3.54 15.87
C PHE A 263 2.91 4.25 16.74
N VAL A 264 3.02 5.56 16.61
CA VAL A 264 3.87 6.40 17.45
C VAL A 264 3.38 7.84 17.42
N GLU A 265 3.39 8.52 18.56
CA GLU A 265 2.96 9.93 18.63
C GLU A 265 3.97 10.87 17.97
N ARG A 266 5.27 10.56 18.02
CA ARG A 266 6.32 11.34 17.38
C ARG A 266 7.59 10.51 17.21
N ILE A 267 8.22 10.58 16.07
CA ILE A 267 9.55 9.98 15.83
C ILE A 267 10.60 11.07 16.07
N THR A 268 11.49 10.80 17.02
CA THR A 268 12.65 11.66 17.31
C THR A 268 13.89 10.81 17.52
N TRP A 269 15.06 11.37 17.24
CA TRP A 269 16.34 10.71 17.47
C TRP A 269 17.46 11.70 17.78
N GLN A 270 18.45 11.24 18.52
CA GLN A 270 19.77 11.87 18.55
C GLN A 270 20.55 11.45 17.30
N ARG A 271 21.39 12.33 16.77
CA ARG A 271 22.11 12.07 15.50
C ARG A 271 22.86 10.72 15.48
N SER A 272 23.50 10.34 16.58
CA SER A 272 24.23 9.08 16.75
C SER A 272 23.33 7.85 16.83
N LYS A 273 22.04 8.00 17.18
CA LYS A 273 21.09 6.89 17.39
C LYS A 273 20.05 6.78 16.26
N ARG A 274 20.14 7.61 15.24
CA ARG A 274 19.14 7.69 14.16
C ARG A 274 18.84 6.35 13.53
N ASP A 275 19.87 5.63 13.09
CA ASP A 275 19.70 4.39 12.34
C ASP A 275 19.11 3.28 13.24
N ALA A 276 19.50 3.22 14.51
CA ALA A 276 18.92 2.30 15.48
C ALA A 276 17.43 2.58 15.76
N VAL A 277 17.04 3.86 15.89
CA VAL A 277 15.64 4.26 16.08
C VAL A 277 14.80 3.88 14.85
N ILE A 278 15.31 4.16 13.64
CA ILE A 278 14.63 3.80 12.40
C ILE A 278 14.47 2.27 12.30
N ALA A 279 15.53 1.50 12.60
CA ALA A 279 15.47 0.04 12.58
C ALA A 279 14.43 -0.52 13.56
N GLY A 280 14.35 0.04 14.78
CA GLY A 280 13.34 -0.35 15.76
C GLY A 280 11.90 -0.10 15.28
N HIS A 281 11.63 1.07 14.68
CA HIS A 281 10.31 1.36 14.11
C HIS A 281 10.00 0.49 12.89
N ALA A 282 10.98 0.26 12.01
CA ALA A 282 10.81 -0.59 10.84
C ALA A 282 10.49 -2.04 11.25
N GLN A 283 11.17 -2.57 12.26
CA GLN A 283 10.86 -3.90 12.78
C GLN A 283 9.45 -3.97 13.41
N ARG A 284 9.06 -2.95 14.17
CA ARG A 284 7.68 -2.89 14.69
C ARG A 284 6.64 -2.86 13.57
N TYR A 285 6.88 -2.09 12.51
CA TYR A 285 5.99 -2.07 11.34
C TYR A 285 5.93 -3.44 10.66
N ALA A 286 7.07 -4.12 10.44
CA ALA A 286 7.13 -5.46 9.88
C ALA A 286 6.31 -6.46 10.72
N ASN A 287 6.43 -6.42 12.04
CA ASN A 287 5.65 -7.26 12.97
C ASN A 287 4.13 -6.99 12.85
N ARG A 288 3.73 -5.72 12.69
CA ARG A 288 2.30 -5.39 12.47
C ARG A 288 1.81 -5.87 11.12
N LEU A 289 2.62 -5.74 10.07
CA LEU A 289 2.31 -6.27 8.74
C LEU A 289 2.12 -7.80 8.79
N GLU A 290 2.99 -8.54 9.49
CA GLU A 290 2.81 -9.98 9.72
C GLU A 290 1.51 -10.31 10.46
N HIS A 291 1.15 -9.52 11.46
CA HIS A 291 -0.10 -9.70 12.20
C HIS A 291 -1.31 -9.63 11.26
N TYR A 292 -1.37 -8.63 10.38
CA TYR A 292 -2.49 -8.46 9.45
C TYR A 292 -2.45 -9.47 8.29
N LEU A 293 -1.28 -9.97 7.93
CA LEU A 293 -1.15 -11.07 6.97
C LEU A 293 -1.84 -12.35 7.45
N ARG A 294 -1.90 -12.62 8.76
CA ARG A 294 -2.66 -13.76 9.32
C ARG A 294 -4.14 -13.71 8.94
N LEU A 295 -4.71 -12.51 8.89
CA LEU A 295 -6.13 -12.30 8.58
C LEU A 295 -6.43 -12.43 7.08
N ALA A 296 -5.46 -12.07 6.21
CA ALA A 296 -5.66 -12.05 4.76
C ALA A 296 -4.37 -12.37 3.97
N PRO A 297 -3.83 -13.58 4.10
CA PRO A 297 -2.50 -13.91 3.57
C PRO A 297 -2.39 -13.85 2.04
N LEU A 298 -3.50 -13.94 1.30
CA LEU A 298 -3.49 -13.81 -0.17
C LEU A 298 -3.71 -12.37 -0.65
N GLN A 299 -3.71 -11.38 0.24
CA GLN A 299 -3.96 -9.98 -0.12
C GLN A 299 -2.72 -9.09 -0.04
N TRP A 300 -1.54 -9.62 0.26
CA TRP A 300 -0.30 -8.88 0.14
C TRP A 300 0.30 -9.06 -1.25
N PHE A 301 0.13 -8.06 -2.08
CA PHE A 301 0.41 -8.14 -3.51
C PHE A 301 1.88 -7.87 -3.82
N ASN A 302 2.74 -8.75 -3.31
CA ASN A 302 4.17 -8.75 -3.59
C ASN A 302 4.51 -9.81 -4.65
N PHE A 303 4.79 -9.35 -5.88
CA PHE A 303 5.13 -10.21 -7.02
C PHE A 303 6.56 -9.96 -7.52
N TYR A 304 7.47 -9.64 -6.61
CA TYR A 304 8.91 -9.51 -6.88
C TYR A 304 9.72 -10.14 -5.74
N PRO A 305 11.00 -10.49 -5.97
CA PRO A 305 11.87 -10.97 -4.90
C PRO A 305 11.98 -9.92 -3.79
N PHE A 306 11.56 -10.28 -2.59
CA PHE A 306 11.45 -9.34 -1.47
C PHE A 306 12.53 -9.59 -0.42
N TRP A 307 12.89 -10.85 -0.21
CA TRP A 307 13.90 -11.23 0.75
C TRP A 307 15.27 -11.29 0.11
N ARG A 308 16.30 -11.00 0.92
CA ARG A 308 17.67 -11.27 0.52
C ARG A 308 17.88 -12.78 0.46
N SER A 309 18.54 -13.24 -0.61
CA SER A 309 19.00 -14.62 -0.80
C SER A 309 20.22 -14.89 0.05
#